data_25ddd5c413999488d12284f9abd332b6
#
_entry.id   25ddd5c413999488d12284f9abd332b6
#
_cell.length_a   1.000
_cell.length_b   1.000
_cell.length_c   1.000
_cell.angle_alpha   90.00
_cell.angle_beta   90.00
_cell.angle_gamma   90.00
#
_symmetry.space_group_name_H-M   'P 1'
#
loop_
_entity.id
_entity.type
_entity.pdbx_description
1 polymer ?
#
loop_
_entity_poly.entity_id
_entity_poly.type
_entity_poly.pdbx_seq_one_letter_code
_entity_poly.pdbx_strand_id
1 'polypeptide(L)'
;MLSRISNRLNSVTEAVCCIFLLAMTLTVALQVICRYVLGAALTWSEEFSRYGLVWITFLGGAIAVKRGAHMGVEALVNALSPKTRKIVQLFTLLAVMGFLVIATIKGIQLALFNMNQHSPAMGVPMGAVYLAIPTGCLIMLVHASEELMVLLRLSPPEDPGEAID
;
A
#
# COMPACT_ATOMS: atom_id res chain seq x y z
N MET A 1 -4.10 -13.88 -16.24
CA MET A 1 -5.35 -13.40 -15.63
C MET A 1 -5.06 -12.49 -14.43
N LEU A 2 -4.16 -12.88 -13.54
CA LEU A 2 -3.77 -12.08 -12.36
C LEU A 2 -3.20 -10.70 -12.73
N SER A 3 -2.35 -10.60 -13.77
CA SER A 3 -1.76 -9.32 -14.19
C SER A 3 -2.81 -8.31 -14.68
N ARG A 4 -3.88 -8.76 -15.31
CA ARG A 4 -4.98 -7.87 -15.72
C ARG A 4 -5.76 -7.33 -14.53
N ILE A 5 -5.97 -8.18 -13.51
CA ILE A 5 -6.63 -7.78 -12.26
C ILE A 5 -5.76 -6.78 -11.52
N SER A 6 -4.49 -7.10 -11.34
CA SER A 6 -3.50 -6.25 -10.67
C SER A 6 -3.38 -4.88 -11.36
N ASN A 7 -3.30 -4.82 -12.69
CA ASN A 7 -3.21 -3.57 -13.43
C ASN A 7 -4.48 -2.71 -13.32
N ARG A 8 -5.67 -3.32 -13.40
CA ARG A 8 -6.94 -2.59 -13.18
C ARG A 8 -7.04 -2.08 -11.75
N LEU A 9 -6.70 -2.91 -10.78
CA LEU A 9 -6.69 -2.54 -9.36
C LEU A 9 -5.75 -1.36 -9.12
N ASN A 10 -4.54 -1.40 -9.68
CA ASN A 10 -3.58 -0.30 -9.59
C ASN A 10 -4.13 1.00 -10.18
N SER A 11 -4.73 0.97 -11.40
CA SER A 11 -5.32 2.17 -12.01
C SER A 11 -6.44 2.77 -11.17
N VAL A 12 -7.30 1.95 -10.57
CA VAL A 12 -8.35 2.40 -9.65
C VAL A 12 -7.73 3.00 -8.39
N THR A 13 -6.73 2.33 -7.81
CA THR A 13 -6.03 2.81 -6.61
C THR A 13 -5.33 4.15 -6.87
N GLU A 14 -4.69 4.32 -8.02
CA GLU A 14 -4.08 5.60 -8.44
C GLU A 14 -5.13 6.70 -8.56
N ALA A 15 -6.25 6.44 -9.22
CA ALA A 15 -7.33 7.42 -9.36
C ALA A 15 -7.91 7.84 -7.99
N VAL A 16 -8.17 6.87 -7.11
CA VAL A 16 -8.67 7.13 -5.75
C VAL A 16 -7.64 7.94 -4.95
N CYS A 17 -6.36 7.58 -5.02
CA CYS A 17 -5.28 8.29 -4.33
C CYS A 17 -5.17 9.74 -4.82
N CYS A 18 -5.25 9.99 -6.14
CA CYS A 18 -5.25 11.33 -6.72
C CYS A 18 -6.47 12.17 -6.26
N ILE A 19 -7.66 11.57 -6.22
CA ILE A 19 -8.88 12.24 -5.76
C ILE A 19 -8.74 12.63 -4.28
N PHE A 20 -8.26 11.72 -3.43
CA PHE A 20 -8.02 12.01 -2.01
C PHE A 20 -7.00 13.13 -1.83
N LEU A 21 -5.89 13.09 -2.57
CA LEU A 21 -4.85 14.12 -2.51
C LEU A 21 -5.38 15.48 -2.92
N LEU A 22 -6.15 15.54 -4.02
CA LEU A 22 -6.77 16.78 -4.49
C LEU A 22 -7.77 17.32 -3.47
N ALA A 23 -8.66 16.47 -2.97
CA ALA A 23 -9.66 16.86 -1.97
C ALA A 23 -9.01 17.37 -0.68
N MET A 24 -7.96 16.69 -0.21
CA MET A 24 -7.20 17.12 0.97
C MET A 24 -6.52 18.47 0.74
N THR A 25 -5.88 18.67 -0.42
CA THR A 25 -5.20 19.92 -0.76
C THR A 25 -6.21 21.09 -0.81
N LEU A 26 -7.35 20.88 -1.47
CA LEU A 26 -8.41 21.90 -1.53
C LEU A 26 -8.99 22.20 -0.15
N THR A 27 -9.19 21.19 0.69
CA THR A 27 -9.70 21.36 2.06
C THR A 27 -8.72 22.17 2.91
N VAL A 28 -7.43 21.87 2.84
CA VAL A 28 -6.40 22.62 3.57
C VAL A 28 -6.29 24.07 3.05
N ALA A 29 -6.36 24.27 1.74
CA ALA A 29 -6.35 25.63 1.18
C ALA A 29 -7.58 26.42 1.64
N LEU A 30 -8.76 25.82 1.62
CA LEU A 30 -10.00 26.44 2.12
C LEU A 30 -9.89 26.77 3.62
N GLN A 31 -9.36 25.86 4.44
CA GLN A 31 -9.13 26.08 5.86
C GLN A 31 -8.25 27.30 6.12
N VAL A 32 -7.16 27.45 5.36
CA VAL A 32 -6.27 28.62 5.48
C VAL A 32 -7.02 29.91 5.17
N ILE A 33 -7.77 29.95 4.06
CA ILE A 33 -8.59 31.11 3.70
C ILE A 33 -9.61 31.43 4.79
N CYS A 34 -10.39 30.46 5.23
CA CYS A 34 -11.39 30.66 6.28
C CYS A 34 -10.79 31.18 7.58
N ARG A 35 -9.62 30.65 7.98
CA ARG A 35 -8.95 31.04 9.23
C ARG A 35 -8.40 32.46 9.17
N TYR A 36 -7.76 32.85 8.07
CA TYR A 36 -7.05 34.12 8.00
C TYR A 36 -7.86 35.26 7.39
N VAL A 37 -8.83 34.96 6.50
CA VAL A 37 -9.67 35.97 5.85
C VAL A 37 -11.00 36.15 6.56
N LEU A 38 -11.64 35.04 6.96
CA LEU A 38 -12.97 35.05 7.57
C LEU A 38 -12.94 34.99 9.11
N GLY A 39 -11.77 34.73 9.70
CA GLY A 39 -11.63 34.59 11.15
C GLY A 39 -12.33 33.35 11.75
N ALA A 40 -12.79 32.44 10.90
CA ALA A 40 -13.54 31.23 11.27
C ALA A 40 -12.75 29.97 10.92
N ALA A 41 -12.32 29.21 11.95
CA ALA A 41 -11.61 27.95 11.73
C ALA A 41 -12.58 26.81 11.42
N LEU A 42 -12.28 26.03 10.37
CA LEU A 42 -13.02 24.81 10.02
C LEU A 42 -12.49 23.62 10.85
N THR A 43 -13.18 23.27 11.94
CA THR A 43 -12.70 22.23 12.89
C THR A 43 -12.63 20.82 12.26
N TRP A 44 -13.50 20.53 11.29
CA TRP A 44 -13.55 19.23 10.61
C TRP A 44 -12.43 19.02 9.58
N SER A 45 -11.86 20.10 9.05
CA SER A 45 -10.88 20.03 7.96
C SER A 45 -9.56 19.39 8.41
N GLU A 46 -9.16 19.56 9.65
CA GLU A 46 -7.98 18.92 10.22
C GLU A 46 -8.17 17.40 10.34
N GLU A 47 -9.35 16.95 10.77
CA GLU A 47 -9.68 15.53 10.84
C GLU A 47 -9.75 14.90 9.46
N PHE A 48 -10.41 15.54 8.51
CA PHE A 48 -10.51 15.08 7.14
C PHE A 48 -9.11 14.89 6.52
N SER A 49 -8.23 15.88 6.68
CA SER A 49 -6.87 15.80 6.15
C SER A 49 -6.04 14.71 6.81
N ARG A 50 -6.18 14.51 8.12
CA ARG A 50 -5.49 13.45 8.85
C ARG A 50 -5.96 12.06 8.40
N TYR A 51 -7.26 11.86 8.25
CA TYR A 51 -7.82 10.58 7.82
C TYR A 51 -7.52 10.29 6.34
N GLY A 52 -7.59 11.32 5.49
CA GLY A 52 -7.17 11.25 4.10
C GLY A 52 -5.70 10.85 3.96
N LEU A 53 -4.82 11.39 4.80
CA LEU A 53 -3.40 11.03 4.81
C LEU A 53 -3.18 9.55 5.13
N VAL A 54 -3.93 8.98 6.08
CA VAL A 54 -3.85 7.53 6.39
C VAL A 54 -4.22 6.71 5.17
N TRP A 55 -5.34 7.01 4.50
CA TRP A 55 -5.75 6.32 3.28
C TRP A 55 -4.73 6.46 2.15
N ILE A 56 -4.22 7.67 1.89
CA ILE A 56 -3.21 7.94 0.87
C ILE A 56 -1.92 7.14 1.17
N THR A 57 -1.51 7.03 2.43
CA THR A 57 -0.31 6.29 2.81
C THR A 57 -0.42 4.80 2.44
N PHE A 58 -1.52 4.15 2.78
CA PHE A 58 -1.70 2.72 2.49
C PHE A 58 -1.97 2.44 1.01
N LEU A 59 -2.77 3.28 0.34
CA LEU A 59 -3.01 3.15 -1.09
C LEU A 59 -1.77 3.50 -1.92
N GLY A 60 -1.05 4.55 -1.54
CA GLY A 60 0.22 4.93 -2.17
C GLY A 60 1.30 3.87 -1.99
N GLY A 61 1.37 3.24 -0.82
CA GLY A 61 2.22 2.08 -0.58
C GLY A 61 1.89 0.91 -1.53
N ALA A 62 0.61 0.66 -1.80
CA ALA A 62 0.20 -0.38 -2.75
C ALA A 62 0.64 -0.05 -4.19
N ILE A 63 0.51 1.21 -4.62
CA ILE A 63 1.01 1.68 -5.92
C ILE A 63 2.54 1.53 -6.00
N ALA A 64 3.26 1.87 -4.92
CA ALA A 64 4.70 1.74 -4.84
C ALA A 64 5.15 0.27 -5.01
N VAL A 65 4.49 -0.67 -4.32
CA VAL A 65 4.75 -2.11 -4.50
C VAL A 65 4.55 -2.53 -5.96
N LYS A 66 3.46 -2.10 -6.62
CA LYS A 66 3.20 -2.44 -8.03
C LYS A 66 4.26 -1.88 -8.99
N ARG A 67 4.79 -0.69 -8.70
CA ARG A 67 5.82 -0.04 -9.53
C ARG A 67 7.24 -0.55 -9.28
N GLY A 68 7.38 -1.58 -8.43
CA GLY A 68 8.69 -2.15 -8.11
C GLY A 68 9.56 -1.22 -7.26
N ALA A 69 8.97 -0.47 -6.34
CA ALA A 69 9.70 0.48 -5.47
C ALA A 69 10.66 -0.19 -4.47
N HIS A 70 10.95 -1.48 -4.63
CA HIS A 70 12.08 -2.16 -3.99
C HIS A 70 13.44 -1.78 -4.62
N MET A 71 13.47 -0.70 -5.43
CA MET A 71 14.67 -0.23 -6.14
C MET A 71 15.90 -0.02 -5.23
N GLY A 72 15.70 0.28 -3.95
CA GLY A 72 16.80 0.41 -2.99
C GLY A 72 17.53 -0.93 -2.73
N VAL A 73 16.78 -2.02 -2.77
CA VAL A 73 17.34 -3.39 -2.62
C VAL A 73 17.92 -3.87 -3.95
N GLU A 74 17.34 -3.46 -5.08
CA GLU A 74 17.82 -3.85 -6.42
C GLU A 74 19.27 -3.42 -6.68
N ALA A 75 19.66 -2.23 -6.26
CA ALA A 75 21.04 -1.76 -6.41
C ALA A 75 22.05 -2.67 -5.66
N LEU A 76 21.69 -3.12 -4.46
CA LEU A 76 22.51 -4.03 -3.66
C LEU A 76 22.48 -5.46 -4.22
N VAL A 77 21.30 -5.91 -4.63
CA VAL A 77 21.05 -7.26 -5.15
C VAL A 77 21.64 -7.43 -6.56
N ASN A 78 21.76 -6.36 -7.36
CA ASN A 78 22.42 -6.38 -8.66
C ASN A 78 23.95 -6.63 -8.57
N ALA A 79 24.55 -6.39 -7.41
CA ALA A 79 25.97 -6.72 -7.17
C ALA A 79 26.20 -8.20 -6.82
N LEU A 80 25.12 -8.99 -6.59
CA LEU A 80 25.19 -10.41 -6.24
C LEU A 80 25.19 -11.32 -7.48
N SER A 81 25.69 -12.55 -7.31
CA SER A 81 25.61 -13.57 -8.36
C SER A 81 24.15 -13.88 -8.71
N PRO A 82 23.83 -14.30 -9.96
CA PRO A 82 22.44 -14.53 -10.40
C PRO A 82 21.65 -15.50 -9.51
N LYS A 83 22.30 -16.54 -9.00
CA LYS A 83 21.67 -17.52 -8.08
C LYS A 83 21.36 -16.89 -6.71
N THR A 84 22.31 -16.19 -6.12
CA THR A 84 22.16 -15.53 -4.81
C THR A 84 21.10 -14.42 -4.88
N ARG A 85 21.10 -13.66 -5.97
CA ARG A 85 20.11 -12.61 -6.25
C ARG A 85 18.68 -13.16 -6.16
N LYS A 86 18.41 -14.28 -6.82
CA LYS A 86 17.10 -14.90 -6.86
C LYS A 86 16.63 -15.40 -5.50
N ILE A 87 17.54 -16.02 -4.73
CA ILE A 87 17.24 -16.50 -3.37
C ILE A 87 16.90 -15.32 -2.46
N VAL A 88 17.67 -14.24 -2.52
CA VAL A 88 17.42 -13.04 -1.71
C VAL A 88 16.08 -12.40 -2.09
N GLN A 89 15.81 -12.25 -3.39
CA GLN A 89 14.52 -11.70 -3.86
C GLN A 89 13.33 -12.54 -3.37
N LEU A 90 13.41 -13.86 -3.50
CA LEU A 90 12.36 -14.77 -3.05
C LEU A 90 12.14 -14.67 -1.53
N PHE A 91 13.22 -14.69 -0.75
CA PHE A 91 13.14 -14.59 0.70
C PHE A 91 12.53 -13.26 1.15
N THR A 92 12.98 -12.13 0.56
CA THR A 92 12.46 -10.80 0.85
C THR A 92 10.97 -10.70 0.51
N LEU A 93 10.58 -11.21 -0.66
CA LEU A 93 9.18 -11.18 -1.10
C LEU A 93 8.28 -12.00 -0.17
N LEU A 94 8.72 -13.19 0.23
CA LEU A 94 7.97 -14.03 1.18
C LEU A 94 7.88 -13.39 2.58
N ALA A 95 8.94 -12.75 3.05
CA ALA A 95 8.94 -12.02 4.32
C ALA A 95 7.95 -10.83 4.29
N VAL A 96 7.95 -10.04 3.20
CA VAL A 96 7.00 -8.94 2.99
C VAL A 96 5.57 -9.47 2.93
N MET A 97 5.30 -10.54 2.18
CA MET A 97 3.97 -11.14 2.12
C MET A 97 3.50 -11.63 3.50
N GLY A 98 4.36 -12.28 4.27
CA GLY A 98 4.06 -12.69 5.64
C GLY A 98 3.70 -11.51 6.54
N PHE A 99 4.47 -10.43 6.47
CA PHE A 99 4.17 -9.19 7.19
C PHE A 99 2.82 -8.59 6.77
N LEU A 100 2.53 -8.51 5.47
CA LEU A 100 1.27 -7.97 4.95
C LEU A 100 0.05 -8.79 5.40
N VAL A 101 0.17 -10.11 5.49
CA VAL A 101 -0.90 -10.97 6.02
C VAL A 101 -1.17 -10.65 7.48
N ILE A 102 -0.12 -10.57 8.31
CA ILE A 102 -0.26 -10.22 9.74
C ILE A 102 -0.86 -8.82 9.88
N ALA A 103 -0.37 -7.85 9.11
CA ALA A 103 -0.87 -6.46 9.11
C ALA A 103 -2.34 -6.40 8.69
N THR A 104 -2.77 -7.19 7.72
CA THR A 104 -4.17 -7.29 7.30
C THR A 104 -5.05 -7.79 8.42
N ILE A 105 -4.67 -8.91 9.07
CA ILE A 105 -5.44 -9.51 10.17
C ILE A 105 -5.54 -8.53 11.36
N LYS A 106 -4.41 -7.94 11.76
CA LYS A 106 -4.37 -6.98 12.86
C LYS A 106 -5.09 -5.67 12.52
N GLY A 107 -5.00 -5.22 11.27
CA GLY A 107 -5.73 -4.06 10.77
C GLY A 107 -7.24 -4.24 10.81
N ILE A 108 -7.74 -5.43 10.44
CA ILE A 108 -9.17 -5.76 10.58
C ILE A 108 -9.58 -5.77 12.05
N GLN A 109 -8.82 -6.41 12.93
CA GLN A 109 -9.11 -6.43 14.36
C GLN A 109 -9.17 -5.01 14.94
N LEU A 110 -8.20 -4.17 14.58
CA LEU A 110 -8.14 -2.77 15.01
C LEU A 110 -9.35 -1.97 14.52
N ALA A 111 -9.73 -2.11 13.24
CA ALA A 111 -10.86 -1.44 12.66
C ALA A 111 -12.17 -1.83 13.35
N LEU A 112 -12.40 -3.13 13.55
CA LEU A 112 -13.60 -3.63 14.23
C LEU A 112 -13.68 -3.16 15.70
N PHE A 113 -12.56 -3.16 16.41
CA PHE A 113 -12.50 -2.71 17.80
C PHE A 113 -12.87 -1.23 17.95
N ASN A 114 -12.51 -0.40 16.96
CA ASN A 114 -12.73 1.05 17.02
C ASN A 114 -13.98 1.51 16.25
N MET A 115 -14.89 0.62 15.82
CA MET A 115 -16.10 1.01 15.09
C MET A 115 -17.07 1.88 15.91
N ASN A 116 -17.11 1.69 17.22
CA ASN A 116 -17.97 2.44 18.11
C ASN A 116 -17.35 3.77 18.58
N GLN A 117 -16.08 4.01 18.28
CA GLN A 117 -15.39 5.25 18.59
C GLN A 117 -15.62 6.25 17.45
N HIS A 118 -16.16 7.42 17.74
CA HIS A 118 -16.41 8.47 16.76
C HIS A 118 -15.39 9.61 16.89
N SER A 119 -15.09 10.23 15.76
CA SER A 119 -14.21 11.40 15.74
C SER A 119 -14.91 12.64 16.31
N PRO A 120 -14.18 13.54 17.00
CA PRO A 120 -14.79 14.67 17.73
C PRO A 120 -15.48 15.69 16.82
N ALA A 121 -14.91 16.01 15.64
CA ALA A 121 -15.43 17.07 14.78
C ALA A 121 -16.32 16.55 13.65
N MET A 122 -15.97 15.40 13.03
CA MET A 122 -16.72 14.84 11.89
C MET A 122 -17.74 13.78 12.30
N GLY A 123 -17.63 13.20 13.51
CA GLY A 123 -18.50 12.10 13.94
C GLY A 123 -18.29 10.79 13.14
N VAL A 124 -17.19 10.67 12.40
CA VAL A 124 -16.88 9.48 11.61
C VAL A 124 -16.40 8.34 12.53
N PRO A 125 -16.90 7.10 12.33
CA PRO A 125 -16.39 5.95 13.06
C PRO A 125 -14.89 5.76 12.82
N MET A 126 -14.07 5.72 13.86
CA MET A 126 -12.61 5.56 13.72
C MET A 126 -12.24 4.24 13.05
N GLY A 127 -13.05 3.21 13.20
CA GLY A 127 -12.89 1.96 12.49
C GLY A 127 -12.85 2.12 10.96
N ALA A 128 -13.64 3.04 10.39
CA ALA A 128 -13.63 3.34 8.96
C ALA A 128 -12.28 3.94 8.50
N VAL A 129 -11.64 4.73 9.34
CA VAL A 129 -10.29 5.25 9.07
C VAL A 129 -9.26 4.12 9.10
N TYR A 130 -9.34 3.23 10.10
CA TYR A 130 -8.41 2.10 10.23
C TYR A 130 -8.60 1.01 9.16
N LEU A 131 -9.74 0.95 8.46
CA LEU A 131 -9.91 0.08 7.29
C LEU A 131 -8.93 0.39 6.15
N ALA A 132 -8.30 1.54 6.12
CA ALA A 132 -7.23 1.84 5.19
C ALA A 132 -6.07 0.82 5.29
N ILE A 133 -5.75 0.33 6.50
CA ILE A 133 -4.67 -0.63 6.76
C ILE A 133 -4.92 -1.95 6.04
N PRO A 134 -6.01 -2.70 6.35
CA PRO A 134 -6.24 -3.97 5.69
C PRO A 134 -6.51 -3.82 4.18
N THR A 135 -7.18 -2.74 3.75
CA THR A 135 -7.44 -2.49 2.34
C THR A 135 -6.14 -2.31 1.56
N GLY A 136 -5.24 -1.44 2.00
CA GLY A 136 -3.95 -1.24 1.36
C GLY A 136 -3.08 -2.50 1.40
N CYS A 137 -3.02 -3.21 2.54
CA CYS A 137 -2.27 -4.46 2.67
C CYS A 137 -2.79 -5.56 1.73
N LEU A 138 -4.11 -5.68 1.55
CA LEU A 138 -4.69 -6.65 0.60
C LEU A 138 -4.31 -6.31 -0.85
N ILE A 139 -4.36 -5.03 -1.23
CA ILE A 139 -3.93 -4.59 -2.56
C ILE A 139 -2.43 -4.90 -2.76
N MET A 140 -1.58 -4.60 -1.77
CA MET A 140 -0.16 -4.95 -1.80
C MET A 140 0.07 -6.45 -1.95
N LEU A 141 -0.71 -7.29 -1.26
CA LEU A 141 -0.64 -8.76 -1.38
C LEU A 141 -0.97 -9.24 -2.79
N VAL A 142 -1.96 -8.64 -3.45
CA VAL A 142 -2.28 -8.97 -4.85
C VAL A 142 -1.09 -8.64 -5.76
N HIS A 143 -0.46 -7.48 -5.59
CA HIS A 143 0.71 -7.08 -6.38
C HIS A 143 1.93 -7.96 -6.08
N ALA A 144 2.21 -8.24 -4.81
CA ALA A 144 3.29 -9.14 -4.40
C ALA A 144 3.10 -10.58 -4.91
N SER A 145 1.85 -11.06 -4.97
CA SER A 145 1.53 -12.38 -5.54
C SER A 145 1.80 -12.45 -7.05
N GLU A 146 1.55 -11.36 -7.77
CA GLU A 146 1.91 -11.27 -9.20
C GLU A 146 3.43 -11.30 -9.38
N GLU A 147 4.17 -10.52 -8.59
CA GLU A 147 5.63 -10.50 -8.62
C GLU A 147 6.23 -11.88 -8.32
N LEU A 148 5.68 -12.58 -7.32
CA LEU A 148 6.08 -13.96 -6.99
C LEU A 148 5.88 -14.91 -8.18
N MET A 149 4.74 -14.82 -8.87
CA MET A 149 4.50 -15.66 -10.06
C MET A 149 5.48 -15.36 -11.19
N VAL A 150 5.83 -14.09 -11.40
CA VAL A 150 6.81 -13.68 -12.40
C VAL A 150 8.19 -14.25 -12.04
N LEU A 151 8.61 -14.11 -10.78
CA LEU A 151 9.89 -14.60 -10.27
C LEU A 151 10.02 -16.11 -10.42
N LEU A 152 8.96 -16.86 -10.15
CA LEU A 152 8.95 -18.33 -10.27
C LEU A 152 8.90 -18.80 -11.74
N ARG A 153 8.21 -18.09 -12.64
CA ARG A 153 8.13 -18.44 -14.09
C ARG A 153 9.41 -18.16 -14.84
N LEU A 154 10.20 -17.17 -14.40
CA LEU A 154 11.51 -16.86 -14.96
C LEU A 154 12.60 -17.83 -14.47
N SER A 155 12.25 -18.83 -13.64
CA SER A 155 13.12 -19.94 -13.29
C SER A 155 12.82 -21.10 -14.26
N PRO A 156 13.74 -21.41 -15.22
CA PRO A 156 13.69 -22.71 -15.86
C PRO A 156 13.84 -23.78 -14.77
N PRO A 157 13.15 -24.92 -14.87
CA PRO A 157 13.47 -26.06 -14.01
C PRO A 157 14.98 -26.33 -14.16
N GLU A 158 15.71 -26.41 -13.05
CA GLU A 158 17.06 -26.95 -13.06
C GLU A 158 16.99 -28.32 -13.72
N ASP A 159 17.56 -28.44 -14.90
CA ASP A 159 17.72 -29.72 -15.59
C ASP A 159 18.67 -30.55 -14.69
N PRO A 160 18.24 -31.69 -14.12
CA PRO A 160 19.09 -32.50 -13.28
C PRO A 160 20.23 -33.19 -14.05
N GLY A 161 20.38 -32.89 -15.34
CA GLY A 161 21.31 -33.51 -16.27
C GLY A 161 22.68 -32.89 -16.42
N GLU A 162 22.95 -31.69 -15.87
CA GLU A 162 24.26 -31.02 -16.04
C GLU A 162 25.25 -31.23 -14.89
N ALA A 163 25.05 -32.24 -14.05
CA ALA A 163 25.96 -32.56 -12.95
C ALA A 163 26.86 -33.78 -13.21
N ILE A 164 27.02 -34.21 -14.49
CA ILE A 164 27.97 -35.28 -14.84
C ILE A 164 28.62 -34.90 -16.18
N ASP A 165 29.74 -34.17 -16.15
CA ASP A 165 30.93 -34.34 -16.98
C ASP A 165 32.09 -33.58 -16.35
#